data_874431c5a1486d9044a475868ce3d1c6
#
_entry.id   874431c5a1486d9044a475868ce3d1c6
#
_cell.length_a   1.000
_cell.length_b   1.000
_cell.length_c   1.000
_cell.angle_alpha   90.00
_cell.angle_beta   90.00
_cell.angle_gamma   90.00
#
_symmetry.space_group_name_H-M   'P 1'
#
loop_
_entity.id
_entity.type
_entity.pdbx_description
1 polymer ?
#
loop_
_entity_poly.entity_id
_entity_poly.type
_entity_poly.pdbx_seq_one_letter_code
_entity_poly.pdbx_strand_id
1 'polypeptide(L)'
;PVRLNITFKNGEINLYSCAIKILEGDVDSHYDWSSDVMNDEWNAKNAKAKLKAAPTQLICDALLEQGIFSGVGNIIKNEVLYRIRVHPESRVEKIPALKIKRLLEEARNYSFEFLEWKRNYELKKHWLAHTKKMCLRCNLSIIKKYTGSKNRRSFFCANCQLLY
;
A
#
# COMPACT_ATOMS: atom_id res chain seq x y z
N PRO A 1 17.33 -4.96 20.62
CA PRO A 1 17.99 -6.26 20.49
C PRO A 1 17.58 -6.97 19.20
N VAL A 2 18.48 -7.79 18.66
CA VAL A 2 18.20 -8.70 17.55
C VAL A 2 17.15 -9.72 18.01
N ARG A 3 16.12 -9.96 17.22
CA ARG A 3 15.09 -10.97 17.49
C ARG A 3 15.41 -12.31 16.82
N LEU A 4 15.94 -12.25 15.60
CA LEU A 4 16.42 -13.42 14.86
C LEU A 4 17.70 -13.03 14.12
N ASN A 5 18.72 -13.85 14.26
CA ASN A 5 19.95 -13.80 13.49
C ASN A 5 20.02 -15.04 12.59
N ILE A 6 20.31 -14.87 11.31
CA ILE A 6 20.57 -15.94 10.38
C ILE A 6 22.00 -15.75 9.86
N THR A 7 22.88 -16.69 10.20
CA THR A 7 24.29 -16.62 9.83
C THR A 7 24.58 -17.50 8.62
N PHE A 8 25.28 -16.96 7.65
CA PHE A 8 25.78 -17.63 6.45
C PHE A 8 27.31 -17.65 6.46
N LYS A 9 27.92 -18.43 5.58
CA LYS A 9 29.39 -18.46 5.46
C LYS A 9 30.02 -17.10 5.12
N ASN A 10 29.28 -16.25 4.40
CA ASN A 10 29.75 -14.96 3.88
C ASN A 10 29.02 -13.73 4.45
N GLY A 11 28.22 -13.90 5.50
CA GLY A 11 27.50 -12.79 6.10
C GLY A 11 26.40 -13.21 7.06
N GLU A 12 25.64 -12.24 7.54
CA GLU A 12 24.49 -12.48 8.43
C GLU A 12 23.30 -11.56 8.11
N ILE A 13 22.11 -12.02 8.45
CA ILE A 13 20.88 -11.24 8.42
C ILE A 13 20.35 -11.10 9.84
N ASN A 14 20.25 -9.86 10.31
CA ASN A 14 19.70 -9.53 11.61
C ASN A 14 18.29 -8.94 11.47
N LEU A 15 17.29 -9.56 12.09
CA LEU A 15 15.92 -9.08 12.12
C LEU A 15 15.63 -8.45 13.49
N TYR A 16 15.10 -7.23 13.46
CA TYR A 16 14.76 -6.41 14.63
C TYR A 16 13.27 -6.13 14.65
N SER A 17 12.70 -5.93 15.85
CA SER A 17 11.32 -5.49 16.05
C SER A 17 10.28 -6.28 15.24
N CYS A 18 10.48 -7.59 15.10
CA CYS A 18 9.61 -8.50 14.39
C CYS A 18 8.99 -9.54 15.34
N ALA A 19 7.84 -10.10 14.95
CA ALA A 19 7.32 -11.32 15.52
C ALA A 19 7.84 -12.52 14.71
N ILE A 20 8.23 -13.58 15.40
CA ILE A 20 8.70 -14.81 14.78
C ILE A 20 7.59 -15.85 14.98
N LYS A 21 7.17 -16.47 13.89
CA LYS A 21 6.22 -17.61 13.91
C LYS A 21 6.85 -18.77 13.17
N ILE A 22 6.75 -19.95 13.75
CA ILE A 22 7.07 -21.20 13.06
C ILE A 22 5.80 -21.63 12.35
N LEU A 23 5.90 -21.87 11.05
CA LEU A 23 4.83 -22.42 10.23
C LEU A 23 5.12 -23.90 10.02
N GLU A 24 4.13 -24.75 10.26
CA GLU A 24 4.21 -26.20 10.02
C GLU A 24 3.60 -26.50 8.64
N GLY A 25 4.19 -27.44 7.93
CA GLY A 25 3.72 -27.88 6.62
C GLY A 25 4.24 -27.02 5.46
N ASP A 26 3.49 -27.03 4.36
CA ASP A 26 3.85 -26.27 3.16
C ASP A 26 3.60 -24.78 3.37
N VAL A 27 4.64 -23.98 3.13
CA VAL A 27 4.61 -22.51 3.29
C VAL A 27 3.55 -21.90 2.37
N ASP A 28 3.39 -22.39 1.15
CA ASP A 28 2.46 -21.84 0.17
C ASP A 28 1.00 -21.98 0.61
N SER A 29 0.68 -23.00 1.44
CA SER A 29 -0.67 -23.19 1.99
C SER A 29 -1.08 -22.09 2.98
N HIS A 30 -0.12 -21.34 3.53
CA HIS A 30 -0.37 -20.26 4.50
C HIS A 30 -0.58 -18.88 3.85
N TYR A 31 -0.37 -18.77 2.53
CA TYR A 31 -0.45 -17.50 1.81
C TYR A 31 -1.48 -17.53 0.68
N ASP A 32 -2.21 -16.43 0.53
CA ASP A 32 -3.07 -16.19 -0.62
C ASP A 32 -2.29 -15.35 -1.66
N TRP A 33 -1.57 -16.03 -2.53
CA TRP A 33 -0.77 -15.40 -3.57
C TRP A 33 -1.61 -14.54 -4.52
N SER A 34 -2.92 -14.81 -4.65
CA SER A 34 -3.83 -13.98 -5.43
C SER A 34 -4.03 -12.57 -4.85
N SER A 35 -3.62 -12.34 -3.61
CA SER A 35 -3.64 -11.03 -2.94
C SER A 35 -2.32 -10.27 -3.04
N ASP A 36 -1.21 -10.90 -3.46
CA ASP A 36 0.08 -10.24 -3.63
C ASP A 36 0.10 -9.45 -4.95
N VAL A 37 0.18 -8.13 -4.83
CA VAL A 37 0.10 -7.21 -5.98
C VAL A 37 1.26 -7.39 -6.99
N MET A 38 2.34 -8.05 -6.60
CA MET A 38 3.51 -8.29 -7.45
C MET A 38 3.62 -9.73 -7.95
N ASN A 39 2.82 -10.66 -7.42
CA ASN A 39 2.80 -12.05 -7.86
C ASN A 39 2.08 -12.19 -9.21
N ASP A 40 2.44 -13.22 -9.99
CA ASP A 40 1.77 -13.53 -11.25
C ASP A 40 0.34 -14.02 -11.05
N GLU A 41 0.05 -14.60 -9.87
CA GLU A 41 -1.29 -15.03 -9.47
C GLU A 41 -2.19 -13.87 -9.02
N TRP A 42 -1.71 -12.64 -8.99
CA TRP A 42 -2.52 -11.49 -8.60
C TRP A 42 -3.88 -11.45 -9.28
N ASN A 43 -4.94 -11.39 -8.48
CA ASN A 43 -6.30 -11.41 -8.99
C ASN A 43 -7.08 -10.15 -8.59
N ALA A 44 -7.13 -9.18 -9.50
CA ALA A 44 -7.84 -7.92 -9.28
C ALA A 44 -9.36 -8.10 -9.06
N LYS A 45 -9.98 -9.18 -9.59
CA LYS A 45 -11.40 -9.48 -9.35
C LYS A 45 -11.61 -9.93 -7.90
N ASN A 46 -10.71 -10.78 -7.39
CA ASN A 46 -10.73 -11.23 -6.00
C ASN A 46 -10.52 -10.04 -5.03
N ALA A 47 -9.50 -9.22 -5.27
CA ALA A 47 -9.26 -8.00 -4.49
C ALA A 47 -10.47 -7.05 -4.49
N LYS A 48 -11.13 -6.87 -5.66
CA LYS A 48 -12.38 -6.09 -5.77
C LYS A 48 -13.52 -6.69 -4.96
N ALA A 49 -13.67 -8.03 -4.95
CA ALA A 49 -14.70 -8.70 -4.16
C ALA A 49 -14.46 -8.50 -2.66
N LYS A 50 -13.21 -8.66 -2.21
CA LYS A 50 -12.81 -8.41 -0.82
C LYS A 50 -13.06 -6.95 -0.39
N LEU A 51 -12.76 -5.97 -1.25
CA LEU A 51 -13.09 -4.57 -1.00
C LEU A 51 -14.61 -4.38 -0.82
N LYS A 52 -15.43 -4.96 -1.71
CA LYS A 52 -16.89 -4.88 -1.60
C LYS A 52 -17.45 -5.54 -0.33
N ALA A 53 -16.77 -6.55 0.20
CA ALA A 53 -17.16 -7.20 1.46
C ALA A 53 -16.92 -6.32 2.71
N ALA A 54 -16.15 -5.23 2.57
CA ALA A 54 -15.88 -4.26 3.63
C ALA A 54 -16.31 -2.84 3.21
N PRO A 55 -17.62 -2.59 2.93
CA PRO A 55 -18.11 -1.38 2.28
C PRO A 55 -17.85 -0.09 3.08
N THR A 56 -17.93 -0.16 4.40
CA THR A 56 -17.75 0.99 5.29
C THR A 56 -16.29 1.29 5.65
N GLN A 57 -15.37 0.40 5.28
CA GLN A 57 -13.95 0.57 5.55
C GLN A 57 -13.39 1.80 4.81
N LEU A 58 -12.47 2.52 5.46
CA LEU A 58 -11.75 3.61 4.80
C LEU A 58 -10.73 3.04 3.81
N ILE A 59 -10.61 3.69 2.66
CA ILE A 59 -9.72 3.23 1.60
C ILE A 59 -8.24 3.21 2.00
N CYS A 60 -7.83 4.09 2.91
CA CYS A 60 -6.47 4.09 3.45
C CYS A 60 -6.17 2.84 4.28
N ASP A 61 -7.17 2.28 4.97
CA ASP A 61 -7.01 1.03 5.72
C ASP A 61 -7.09 -0.18 4.80
N ALA A 62 -8.03 -0.17 3.85
CA ALA A 62 -8.21 -1.24 2.87
C ALA A 62 -6.93 -1.49 2.04
N LEU A 63 -6.23 -0.42 1.61
CA LEU A 63 -4.94 -0.53 0.91
C LEU A 63 -3.81 -1.12 1.76
N LEU A 64 -3.92 -1.06 3.08
CA LEU A 64 -2.94 -1.64 4.01
C LEU A 64 -3.35 -3.03 4.51
N GLU A 65 -4.48 -3.56 4.01
CA GLU A 65 -4.95 -4.91 4.36
C GLU A 65 -4.21 -5.94 3.52
N GLN A 66 -3.31 -6.70 4.17
CA GLN A 66 -2.45 -7.66 3.46
C GLN A 66 -3.25 -8.83 2.84
N GLY A 67 -4.42 -9.13 3.37
CA GLY A 67 -5.34 -10.09 2.76
C GLY A 67 -6.03 -9.60 1.48
N ILE A 68 -5.89 -8.29 1.14
CA ILE A 68 -6.45 -7.68 -0.08
C ILE A 68 -5.33 -7.21 -1.01
N PHE A 69 -4.31 -6.53 -0.45
CA PHE A 69 -3.18 -5.93 -1.16
C PHE A 69 -1.87 -6.30 -0.48
N SER A 70 -1.50 -7.58 -0.53
CA SER A 70 -0.24 -8.03 0.04
C SER A 70 0.93 -7.30 -0.62
N GLY A 71 1.90 -6.87 0.19
CA GLY A 71 3.05 -6.07 -0.24
C GLY A 71 2.82 -4.56 -0.27
N VAL A 72 1.57 -4.07 -0.25
CA VAL A 72 1.29 -2.63 -0.24
C VAL A 72 1.57 -2.05 1.15
N GLY A 73 2.52 -1.13 1.21
CA GLY A 73 2.88 -0.38 2.41
C GLY A 73 2.42 1.07 2.38
N ASN A 74 2.78 1.81 3.45
CA ASN A 74 2.29 3.18 3.65
C ASN A 74 2.72 4.17 2.55
N ILE A 75 3.88 3.98 1.94
CA ILE A 75 4.34 4.84 0.84
C ILE A 75 3.44 4.61 -0.38
N ILE A 76 3.29 3.35 -0.80
CA ILE A 76 2.48 2.96 -1.95
C ILE A 76 1.03 3.43 -1.76
N LYS A 77 0.44 3.23 -0.58
CA LYS A 77 -0.89 3.74 -0.23
C LYS A 77 -1.03 5.24 -0.52
N ASN A 78 -0.10 6.05 -0.05
CA ASN A 78 -0.17 7.51 -0.23
C ASN A 78 -0.06 7.91 -1.71
N GLU A 79 0.86 7.31 -2.43
CA GLU A 79 1.12 7.63 -3.84
C GLU A 79 -0.02 7.16 -4.74
N VAL A 80 -0.53 5.95 -4.54
CA VAL A 80 -1.68 5.42 -5.28
C VAL A 80 -2.91 6.31 -5.10
N LEU A 81 -3.28 6.64 -3.85
CA LEU A 81 -4.42 7.52 -3.57
C LEU A 81 -4.24 8.91 -4.18
N TYR A 82 -3.02 9.45 -4.16
CA TYR A 82 -2.73 10.71 -4.83
C TYR A 82 -2.92 10.58 -6.35
N ARG A 83 -2.36 9.56 -7.00
CA ARG A 83 -2.45 9.35 -8.45
C ARG A 83 -3.91 9.25 -8.93
N ILE A 84 -4.73 8.49 -8.23
CA ILE A 84 -6.15 8.30 -8.60
C ILE A 84 -7.07 9.41 -8.11
N ARG A 85 -6.54 10.41 -7.36
CA ARG A 85 -7.28 11.56 -6.81
C ARG A 85 -8.42 11.14 -5.87
N VAL A 86 -8.16 10.21 -4.95
CA VAL A 86 -9.09 9.76 -3.92
C VAL A 86 -8.57 10.15 -2.55
N HIS A 87 -9.43 10.75 -1.73
CA HIS A 87 -9.08 11.11 -0.36
C HIS A 87 -8.88 9.86 0.51
N PRO A 88 -7.87 9.82 1.40
CA PRO A 88 -7.57 8.62 2.20
C PRO A 88 -8.73 8.19 3.12
N GLU A 89 -9.58 9.09 3.55
CA GLU A 89 -10.73 8.81 4.41
C GLU A 89 -12.03 8.55 3.63
N SER A 90 -11.96 8.33 2.30
CA SER A 90 -13.12 7.89 1.51
C SER A 90 -13.56 6.48 1.93
N ARG A 91 -14.88 6.26 2.03
CA ARG A 91 -15.44 4.92 2.30
C ARG A 91 -15.45 4.11 1.00
N VAL A 92 -15.10 2.84 1.08
CA VAL A 92 -15.02 1.95 -0.09
C VAL A 92 -16.32 1.98 -0.90
N GLU A 93 -17.48 1.90 -0.24
CA GLU A 93 -18.81 1.89 -0.90
C GLU A 93 -19.14 3.18 -1.67
N LYS A 94 -18.55 4.31 -1.27
CA LYS A 94 -18.82 5.63 -1.87
C LYS A 94 -17.91 5.91 -3.07
N ILE A 95 -16.81 5.16 -3.22
CA ILE A 95 -15.85 5.39 -4.30
C ILE A 95 -16.43 4.89 -5.63
N PRO A 96 -16.46 5.72 -6.69
CA PRO A 96 -16.96 5.31 -8.01
C PRO A 96 -16.23 4.08 -8.56
N ALA A 97 -16.95 3.20 -9.24
CA ALA A 97 -16.42 1.94 -9.77
C ALA A 97 -15.17 2.12 -10.66
N LEU A 98 -15.12 3.21 -11.43
CA LEU A 98 -13.95 3.56 -12.25
C LEU A 98 -12.72 3.86 -11.38
N LYS A 99 -12.91 4.51 -10.23
CA LYS A 99 -11.82 4.80 -9.28
C LYS A 99 -11.32 3.54 -8.60
N ILE A 100 -12.23 2.61 -8.25
CA ILE A 100 -11.85 1.29 -7.73
C ILE A 100 -11.04 0.51 -8.78
N LYS A 101 -11.48 0.52 -10.06
CA LYS A 101 -10.70 -0.12 -11.14
C LYS A 101 -9.28 0.46 -11.20
N ARG A 102 -9.15 1.79 -11.23
CA ARG A 102 -7.84 2.47 -11.25
C ARG A 102 -7.01 2.20 -9.99
N LEU A 103 -7.66 2.06 -8.81
CA LEU A 103 -6.98 1.71 -7.57
C LEU A 103 -6.24 0.37 -7.70
N LEU A 104 -6.94 -0.66 -8.23
CA LEU A 104 -6.40 -2.00 -8.41
C LEU A 104 -5.23 -2.02 -9.41
N GLU A 105 -5.38 -1.29 -10.51
CA GLU A 105 -4.33 -1.12 -11.53
C GLU A 105 -3.11 -0.39 -10.95
N GLU A 106 -3.33 0.75 -10.29
CA GLU A 106 -2.25 1.58 -9.73
C GLU A 106 -1.55 0.90 -8.55
N ALA A 107 -2.26 0.13 -7.73
CA ALA A 107 -1.62 -0.60 -6.62
C ALA A 107 -0.56 -1.58 -7.16
N ARG A 108 -0.85 -2.29 -8.26
CA ARG A 108 0.10 -3.18 -8.92
C ARG A 108 1.21 -2.40 -9.62
N ASN A 109 0.85 -1.49 -10.51
CA ASN A 109 1.80 -0.73 -11.33
C ASN A 109 2.81 0.03 -10.47
N TYR A 110 2.32 0.76 -9.45
CA TYR A 110 3.19 1.51 -8.55
C TYR A 110 4.12 0.61 -7.75
N SER A 111 3.70 -0.62 -7.40
CA SER A 111 4.55 -1.56 -6.67
C SER A 111 5.75 -2.01 -7.51
N PHE A 112 5.57 -2.24 -8.80
CA PHE A 112 6.67 -2.54 -9.71
C PHE A 112 7.57 -1.32 -9.95
N GLU A 113 6.99 -0.15 -10.19
CA GLU A 113 7.77 1.10 -10.29
C GLU A 113 8.57 1.36 -9.01
N PHE A 114 7.94 1.15 -7.83
CA PHE A 114 8.60 1.29 -6.53
C PHE A 114 9.83 0.39 -6.41
N LEU A 115 9.72 -0.88 -6.80
CA LEU A 115 10.82 -1.83 -6.77
C LEU A 115 11.97 -1.35 -7.67
N GLU A 116 11.66 -0.93 -8.89
CA GLU A 116 12.66 -0.43 -9.85
C GLU A 116 13.38 0.81 -9.31
N TRP A 117 12.63 1.82 -8.85
CA TRP A 117 13.23 3.02 -8.27
C TRP A 117 14.01 2.75 -6.98
N LYS A 118 13.57 1.75 -6.20
CA LYS A 118 14.29 1.33 -4.99
C LYS A 118 15.63 0.70 -5.32
N ARG A 119 15.68 -0.17 -6.34
CA ARG A 119 16.93 -0.79 -6.85
C ARG A 119 17.92 0.27 -7.32
N ASN A 120 17.44 1.30 -7.98
CA ASN A 120 18.26 2.39 -8.53
C ASN A 120 18.55 3.51 -7.51
N TYR A 121 18.12 3.37 -6.23
CA TYR A 121 18.28 4.40 -5.19
C TYR A 121 17.60 5.74 -5.51
N GLU A 122 16.58 5.74 -6.38
CA GLU A 122 15.89 6.93 -6.86
C GLU A 122 14.49 7.13 -6.26
N LEU A 123 14.00 6.19 -5.46
CA LEU A 123 12.63 6.12 -4.97
C LEU A 123 12.09 7.48 -4.48
N LYS A 124 12.84 8.22 -3.69
CA LYS A 124 12.40 9.50 -3.12
C LYS A 124 12.19 10.60 -4.18
N LYS A 125 12.86 10.51 -5.33
CA LYS A 125 12.71 11.47 -6.44
C LYS A 125 11.30 11.36 -7.07
N HIS A 126 10.71 10.16 -7.04
CA HIS A 126 9.43 9.84 -7.67
C HIS A 126 8.21 10.01 -6.75
N TRP A 127 8.41 10.35 -5.47
CA TRP A 127 7.28 10.63 -4.59
C TRP A 127 6.56 11.91 -4.99
N LEU A 128 5.23 11.83 -5.06
CA LEU A 128 4.35 12.94 -5.42
C LEU A 128 3.60 13.51 -4.22
N ALA A 129 3.28 12.68 -3.23
CA ALA A 129 2.57 13.05 -2.02
C ALA A 129 3.34 12.69 -0.75
N HIS A 130 3.94 11.49 -0.71
CA HIS A 130 4.58 10.99 0.51
C HIS A 130 5.72 11.90 0.96
N THR A 131 5.60 12.49 2.16
CA THR A 131 6.53 13.48 2.76
C THR A 131 6.71 14.79 1.98
N LYS A 132 5.95 15.02 0.91
CA LYS A 132 5.98 16.29 0.18
C LYS A 132 5.26 17.38 0.96
N LYS A 133 5.65 18.63 0.75
CA LYS A 133 5.03 19.81 1.36
C LYS A 133 3.95 20.42 0.46
N MET A 134 4.17 20.39 -0.86
CA MET A 134 3.32 21.02 -1.86
C MET A 134 2.80 20.01 -2.87
N CYS A 135 1.55 20.16 -3.26
CA CYS A 135 0.91 19.38 -4.32
C CYS A 135 1.34 19.92 -5.69
N LEU A 136 1.95 19.06 -6.51
CA LEU A 136 2.43 19.45 -7.85
C LEU A 136 1.31 19.76 -8.84
N ARG A 137 0.05 19.36 -8.55
CA ARG A 137 -1.11 19.58 -9.44
C ARG A 137 -1.82 20.90 -9.21
N CYS A 138 -1.87 21.38 -7.99
CA CYS A 138 -2.65 22.57 -7.65
C CYS A 138 -1.88 23.59 -6.79
N ASN A 139 -0.59 23.33 -6.57
CA ASN A 139 0.32 24.20 -5.82
C ASN A 139 -0.21 24.60 -4.42
N LEU A 140 -0.97 23.70 -3.78
CA LEU A 140 -1.46 23.83 -2.41
C LEU A 140 -0.71 22.90 -1.48
N SER A 141 -0.75 23.19 -0.18
CA SER A 141 -0.07 22.39 0.83
C SER A 141 -0.59 20.95 0.87
N ILE A 142 0.31 19.98 0.95
CA ILE A 142 0.00 18.58 1.28
C ILE A 142 -0.28 18.49 2.78
N ILE A 143 -1.43 17.93 3.13
CA ILE A 143 -1.83 17.65 4.50
C ILE A 143 -1.14 16.38 4.98
N LYS A 144 -0.56 16.43 6.18
CA LYS A 144 -0.04 15.28 6.91
C LYS A 144 -0.96 14.99 8.09
N LYS A 145 -1.65 13.85 8.07
CA LYS A 145 -2.60 13.44 9.10
C LYS A 145 -2.48 11.94 9.37
N TYR A 146 -2.72 11.51 10.59
CA TYR A 146 -2.95 10.10 10.88
C TYR A 146 -4.40 9.76 10.52
N THR A 147 -4.61 8.70 9.74
CA THR A 147 -5.91 8.32 9.20
C THR A 147 -6.20 6.84 9.41
N GLY A 148 -7.49 6.54 9.48
CA GLY A 148 -8.02 5.19 9.59
C GLY A 148 -7.76 4.50 10.93
N SER A 149 -8.27 3.29 11.07
CA SER A 149 -8.13 2.45 12.27
C SER A 149 -6.69 1.96 12.46
N LYS A 150 -5.95 1.77 11.35
CA LYS A 150 -4.52 1.40 11.37
C LYS A 150 -3.63 2.56 11.82
N ASN A 151 -4.19 3.76 11.99
CA ASN A 151 -3.51 4.96 12.49
C ASN A 151 -2.16 5.23 11.80
N ARG A 152 -2.13 5.13 10.47
CA ARG A 152 -0.92 5.37 9.67
C ARG A 152 -0.93 6.77 9.06
N ARG A 153 0.25 7.39 8.98
CA ARG A 153 0.38 8.73 8.37
C ARG A 153 -0.06 8.72 6.92
N SER A 154 -1.02 9.57 6.59
CA SER A 154 -1.41 9.90 5.23
C SER A 154 -0.87 11.27 4.83
N PHE A 155 -0.46 11.38 3.57
CA PHE A 155 -0.04 12.61 2.93
C PHE A 155 -0.94 12.80 1.71
N PHE A 156 -1.73 13.87 1.70
CA PHE A 156 -2.74 14.08 0.67
C PHE A 156 -3.02 15.56 0.43
N CYS A 157 -3.55 15.87 -0.75
CA CYS A 157 -4.03 17.20 -1.10
C CYS A 157 -5.54 17.25 -1.02
N ALA A 158 -6.09 18.03 -0.07
CA ALA A 158 -7.54 18.14 0.13
C ALA A 158 -8.28 18.77 -1.07
N ASN A 159 -7.57 19.50 -1.95
CA ASN A 159 -8.17 20.11 -3.12
C ASN A 159 -8.37 19.13 -4.29
N CYS A 160 -7.38 18.28 -4.57
CA CYS A 160 -7.42 17.44 -5.77
C CYS A 160 -7.71 15.96 -5.50
N GLN A 161 -7.77 15.54 -4.23
CA GLN A 161 -8.20 14.20 -3.82
C GLN A 161 -9.59 14.30 -3.20
N LEU A 162 -10.59 13.81 -3.94
CA LEU A 162 -12.00 13.91 -3.56
C LEU A 162 -12.34 12.91 -2.44
N LEU A 163 -13.08 13.39 -1.45
CA LEU A 163 -13.67 12.56 -0.40
C LEU A 163 -15.01 12.01 -0.90
N TYR A 164 -15.13 10.69 -0.90
CA TYR A 164 -16.33 9.95 -1.31
C TYR A 164 -17.02 9.31 -0.11
#